data_9ca8b975cbf4b46f964769a690105280
#
_entry.id   9ca8b975cbf4b46f964769a690105280
#
_cell.length_a   1.000
_cell.length_b   1.000
_cell.length_c   1.000
_cell.angle_alpha   90.00
_cell.angle_beta   90.00
_cell.angle_gamma   90.00
#
_symmetry.space_group_name_H-M   'P 1'
#
loop_
_entity.id
_entity.type
_entity.pdbx_description
1 polymer ?
#
loop_
_entity_poly.entity_id
_entity_poly.type
_entity_poly.pdbx_seq_one_letter_code
_entity_poly.pdbx_strand_id
1 'polypeptide(L)'
;MKTVVITTGGLGTRLMTSTKGNPKTMLPLYDKSHDDNPDPLLRPLLEIIFENLYDKGFRKFCFIVASKTKFSILHHLVPDYDYIELLKKRNNETDERFIKKLTVLYKKMNNCKISWISQSTPMGFGHALLSASKFVGKDAFLLHAGDSYFPNYEFLPQLIEKHQITKNSSATLLLQRKKHLKGYGIAQVSHHKNTDYVFHVEEKPKNPQSNLAILPVYVFEPIIFEALKHTPTGYNGELQVTDAVKTLLDWDKKVLAFKLGNKLWFDIGTPKNYFFAFKYSYKKAL
;
A
#
# COMPACT_ATOMS: atom_id res chain seq x y z
N MET A 1 -12.34 -8.73 -7.60
CA MET A 1 -11.08 -8.86 -6.81
C MET A 1 -11.36 -8.62 -5.35
N LYS A 2 -10.90 -9.49 -4.42
CA LYS A 2 -11.15 -9.35 -2.96
C LYS A 2 -9.88 -9.46 -2.12
N THR A 3 -8.76 -9.79 -2.74
CA THR A 3 -7.47 -10.04 -2.06
C THR A 3 -6.55 -8.84 -2.21
N VAL A 4 -5.93 -8.43 -1.11
CA VAL A 4 -4.91 -7.38 -1.08
C VAL A 4 -3.71 -7.82 -0.26
N VAL A 5 -2.53 -7.51 -0.76
CA VAL A 5 -1.24 -7.63 -0.04
C VAL A 5 -0.77 -6.23 0.31
N ILE A 6 -0.54 -5.96 1.59
CA ILE A 6 -0.02 -4.69 2.08
C ILE A 6 1.35 -4.93 2.68
N THR A 7 2.37 -4.27 2.15
CA THR A 7 3.72 -4.37 2.68
C THR A 7 3.97 -3.26 3.69
N THR A 8 4.29 -3.61 4.90
CA THR A 8 4.61 -2.68 5.99
C THR A 8 6.07 -2.76 6.40
N GLY A 9 6.84 -3.64 5.74
CA GLY A 9 8.27 -3.81 5.93
C GLY A 9 9.06 -2.62 5.41
N GLY A 10 10.28 -2.52 5.86
CA GLY A 10 11.21 -1.44 5.54
C GLY A 10 11.75 -0.82 6.80
N LEU A 11 13.07 -0.55 6.80
CA LEU A 11 13.78 -0.09 8.01
C LEU A 11 13.40 1.33 8.44
N GLY A 12 12.78 2.13 7.53
CA GLY A 12 12.36 3.50 7.83
C GLY A 12 13.51 4.47 8.14
N THR A 13 14.76 4.11 7.88
CA THR A 13 15.97 4.85 8.30
C THR A 13 15.98 6.32 7.91
N ARG A 14 15.31 6.69 6.80
CA ARG A 14 15.18 8.08 6.36
C ARG A 14 14.33 8.97 7.29
N LEU A 15 13.50 8.35 8.16
CA LEU A 15 12.71 9.03 9.21
C LEU A 15 13.42 9.03 10.57
N MET A 16 14.71 8.67 10.58
CA MET A 16 15.60 8.69 11.73
C MET A 16 15.07 7.79 12.88
N THR A 17 15.26 8.21 14.12
CA THR A 17 14.93 7.42 15.30
C THR A 17 13.42 7.23 15.54
N SER A 18 12.56 8.05 14.92
CA SER A 18 11.10 7.97 15.06
C SER A 18 10.51 6.64 14.59
N THR A 19 11.21 5.93 13.70
CA THR A 19 10.77 4.65 13.15
C THR A 19 11.58 3.44 13.66
N LYS A 20 12.39 3.60 14.72
CA LYS A 20 13.16 2.51 15.30
C LYS A 20 12.27 1.40 15.89
N GLY A 21 11.28 1.76 16.69
CA GLY A 21 10.35 0.84 17.34
C GLY A 21 8.94 0.87 16.75
N ASN A 22 8.60 1.91 15.99
CA ASN A 22 7.30 2.10 15.38
C ASN A 22 7.46 2.20 13.87
N PRO A 23 6.89 1.29 13.07
CA PRO A 23 7.06 1.34 11.62
C PRO A 23 6.43 2.60 11.03
N LYS A 24 7.00 3.11 9.94
CA LYS A 24 6.49 4.33 9.26
C LYS A 24 5.00 4.24 8.87
N THR A 25 4.49 3.04 8.66
CA THR A 25 3.07 2.77 8.37
C THR A 25 2.14 3.05 9.56
N MET A 26 2.71 3.15 10.77
CA MET A 26 1.99 3.51 11.99
C MET A 26 2.13 5.00 12.34
N LEU A 27 2.81 5.80 11.54
CA LEU A 27 2.83 7.25 11.71
C LEU A 27 1.42 7.82 11.51
N PRO A 28 0.97 8.70 12.43
CA PRO A 28 -0.40 9.22 12.39
C PRO A 28 -0.60 10.25 11.28
N LEU A 29 -1.77 10.22 10.68
CA LEU A 29 -2.30 11.27 9.82
C LEU A 29 -3.67 11.70 10.33
N TYR A 30 -4.10 12.89 9.96
CA TYR A 30 -5.45 13.34 10.25
C TYR A 30 -6.46 12.66 9.31
N ASP A 31 -7.62 12.33 9.86
CA ASP A 31 -8.75 11.82 9.12
C ASP A 31 -10.05 12.48 9.60
N LYS A 32 -11.06 12.50 8.74
CA LYS A 32 -12.36 13.07 9.07
C LYS A 32 -13.01 12.30 10.21
N SER A 33 -13.58 13.03 11.15
CA SER A 33 -14.57 12.45 12.04
C SER A 33 -15.86 12.18 11.26
N HIS A 34 -16.49 11.04 11.54
CA HIS A 34 -17.82 10.68 11.01
C HIS A 34 -18.88 10.71 12.12
N ASP A 35 -18.53 11.27 13.28
CA ASP A 35 -19.44 11.53 14.40
C ASP A 35 -19.76 13.02 14.46
N ASP A 36 -20.62 13.40 15.41
CA ASP A 36 -21.08 14.80 15.59
C ASP A 36 -19.98 15.75 16.11
N ASN A 37 -18.79 15.20 16.44
CA ASN A 37 -17.64 16.00 16.83
C ASN A 37 -16.86 16.45 15.58
N PRO A 38 -16.70 17.78 15.36
CA PRO A 38 -16.02 18.31 14.18
C PRO A 38 -14.51 18.13 14.21
N ASP A 39 -13.92 17.76 15.36
CA ASP A 39 -12.46 17.66 15.48
C ASP A 39 -11.89 16.52 14.68
N PRO A 40 -10.83 16.78 13.87
CA PRO A 40 -10.14 15.75 13.14
C PRO A 40 -9.56 14.66 14.04
N LEU A 41 -9.57 13.44 13.57
CA LEU A 41 -8.99 12.29 14.26
C LEU A 41 -7.55 12.08 13.83
N LEU A 42 -6.67 11.71 14.75
CA LEU A 42 -5.34 11.18 14.43
C LEU A 42 -5.41 9.65 14.37
N ARG A 43 -5.04 9.09 13.23
CA ARG A 43 -5.10 7.65 12.97
C ARG A 43 -3.81 7.17 12.30
N PRO A 44 -3.28 5.99 12.64
CA PRO A 44 -2.16 5.40 11.90
C PRO A 44 -2.48 5.26 10.41
N LEU A 45 -1.50 5.55 9.55
CA LEU A 45 -1.69 5.43 8.11
C LEU A 45 -2.16 4.03 7.69
N LEU A 46 -1.64 2.98 8.32
CA LEU A 46 -2.02 1.59 7.99
C LEU A 46 -3.51 1.32 8.27
N GLU A 47 -4.06 1.89 9.34
CA GLU A 47 -5.49 1.81 9.63
C GLU A 47 -6.32 2.53 8.57
N ILE A 48 -5.90 3.75 8.16
CA ILE A 48 -6.55 4.51 7.08
C ILE A 48 -6.54 3.72 5.77
N ILE A 49 -5.40 3.10 5.41
CA ILE A 49 -5.29 2.26 4.21
C ILE A 49 -6.24 1.05 4.31
N PHE A 50 -6.20 0.33 5.44
CA PHE A 50 -7.05 -0.84 5.65
C PHE A 50 -8.54 -0.51 5.49
N GLU A 51 -9.03 0.54 6.16
CA GLU A 51 -10.45 0.90 6.09
C GLU A 51 -10.86 1.36 4.69
N ASN A 52 -10.05 2.18 4.01
CA ASN A 52 -10.35 2.58 2.63
C ASN A 52 -10.46 1.35 1.71
N LEU A 53 -9.57 0.37 1.84
CA LEU A 53 -9.62 -0.86 1.05
C LEU A 53 -10.82 -1.75 1.45
N TYR A 54 -11.12 -1.84 2.74
CA TYR A 54 -12.31 -2.53 3.24
C TYR A 54 -13.58 -1.95 2.64
N ASP A 55 -13.71 -0.61 2.62
CA ASP A 55 -14.88 0.11 2.09
C ASP A 55 -14.99 -0.03 0.55
N LYS A 56 -13.86 -0.32 -0.14
CA LYS A 56 -13.86 -0.71 -1.57
C LYS A 56 -14.12 -2.20 -1.81
N GLY A 57 -14.49 -2.97 -0.78
CA GLY A 57 -14.96 -4.35 -0.90
C GLY A 57 -13.89 -5.43 -0.74
N PHE A 58 -12.66 -5.08 -0.38
CA PHE A 58 -11.64 -6.07 -0.03
C PHE A 58 -11.98 -6.77 1.29
N ARG A 59 -11.73 -8.09 1.36
CA ARG A 59 -12.05 -8.93 2.53
C ARG A 59 -10.97 -9.96 2.85
N LYS A 60 -9.94 -10.08 2.02
CA LYS A 60 -8.77 -10.93 2.25
C LYS A 60 -7.53 -10.05 2.29
N PHE A 61 -6.94 -9.89 3.46
CA PHE A 61 -5.79 -9.01 3.71
C PHE A 61 -4.57 -9.82 4.11
N CYS A 62 -3.46 -9.61 3.42
CA CYS A 62 -2.14 -10.11 3.79
C CYS A 62 -1.24 -8.94 4.14
N PHE A 63 -0.85 -8.84 5.40
CA PHE A 63 0.11 -7.84 5.86
C PHE A 63 1.50 -8.47 5.94
N ILE A 64 2.44 -7.94 5.15
CA ILE A 64 3.85 -8.32 5.24
C ILE A 64 4.53 -7.36 6.20
N VAL A 65 4.91 -7.85 7.37
CA VAL A 65 5.43 -7.04 8.48
C VAL A 65 6.90 -7.35 8.75
N ALA A 66 7.69 -6.34 9.09
CA ALA A 66 9.04 -6.59 9.59
C ALA A 66 8.98 -7.20 10.99
N SER A 67 9.76 -8.24 11.26
CA SER A 67 9.73 -8.95 12.55
C SER A 67 9.92 -8.02 13.74
N LYS A 68 10.79 -7.01 13.62
CA LYS A 68 11.10 -6.05 14.70
C LYS A 68 9.95 -5.11 15.06
N THR A 69 9.06 -4.80 14.12
CA THR A 69 7.97 -3.83 14.30
C THR A 69 6.58 -4.48 14.24
N LYS A 70 6.54 -5.80 14.12
CA LYS A 70 5.30 -6.58 14.08
C LYS A 70 4.40 -6.30 15.29
N PHE A 71 4.99 -6.24 16.48
CA PHE A 71 4.24 -6.02 17.71
C PHE A 71 3.42 -4.72 17.69
N SER A 72 4.00 -3.59 17.28
CA SER A 72 3.31 -2.31 17.21
C SER A 72 2.08 -2.35 16.29
N ILE A 73 2.19 -3.05 15.16
CA ILE A 73 1.09 -3.19 14.20
C ILE A 73 -0.01 -4.10 14.76
N LEU A 74 0.36 -5.25 15.31
CA LEU A 74 -0.60 -6.20 15.86
C LEU A 74 -1.33 -5.63 17.06
N HIS A 75 -0.62 -4.98 17.99
CA HIS A 75 -1.20 -4.34 19.16
C HIS A 75 -2.25 -3.29 18.81
N HIS A 76 -2.12 -2.61 17.66
CA HIS A 76 -3.09 -1.63 17.21
C HIS A 76 -4.27 -2.25 16.45
N LEU A 77 -4.01 -3.20 15.55
CA LEU A 77 -5.03 -3.69 14.61
C LEU A 77 -5.76 -4.95 15.09
N VAL A 78 -5.13 -5.79 15.91
CA VAL A 78 -5.80 -6.99 16.45
C VAL A 78 -6.80 -6.57 17.54
N PRO A 79 -8.05 -7.06 17.47
CA PRO A 79 -9.06 -6.74 18.48
C PRO A 79 -8.62 -7.06 19.91
N ASP A 80 -8.71 -6.06 20.77
CA ASP A 80 -8.44 -6.14 22.22
C ASP A 80 -9.71 -5.72 22.98
N TYR A 81 -10.51 -6.70 23.35
CA TYR A 81 -11.78 -6.45 24.04
C TYR A 81 -11.58 -6.16 25.53
N ASP A 82 -10.50 -6.66 26.14
CA ASP A 82 -10.18 -6.38 27.54
C ASP A 82 -9.85 -4.90 27.72
N TYR A 83 -9.15 -4.32 26.73
CA TYR A 83 -8.89 -2.88 26.69
C TYR A 83 -10.18 -2.05 26.57
N ILE A 84 -11.13 -2.48 25.75
CA ILE A 84 -12.44 -1.83 25.65
C ILE A 84 -13.18 -1.87 27.00
N GLU A 85 -13.18 -3.01 27.69
CA GLU A 85 -13.83 -3.13 29.02
C GLU A 85 -13.13 -2.26 30.07
N LEU A 86 -11.82 -2.13 30.02
CA LEU A 86 -11.06 -1.21 30.86
C LEU A 86 -11.49 0.24 30.67
N LEU A 87 -11.62 0.69 29.39
CA LEU A 87 -12.03 2.04 29.05
C LEU A 87 -13.48 2.33 29.50
N LYS A 88 -14.41 1.39 29.34
CA LYS A 88 -15.80 1.53 29.80
C LYS A 88 -15.89 1.83 31.30
N LYS A 89 -15.02 1.22 32.11
CA LYS A 89 -14.98 1.46 33.57
C LYS A 89 -14.59 2.89 33.95
N ARG A 90 -13.91 3.62 33.06
CA ARG A 90 -13.52 5.01 33.29
C ARG A 90 -14.66 6.00 33.08
N ASN A 91 -15.67 5.65 32.31
CA ASN A 91 -16.95 6.33 32.11
C ASN A 91 -16.82 7.84 31.81
N ASN A 92 -16.08 8.21 30.75
CA ASN A 92 -15.96 9.59 30.27
C ASN A 92 -16.15 9.67 28.73
N GLU A 93 -16.60 10.84 28.25
CA GLU A 93 -16.94 11.07 26.85
C GLU A 93 -15.80 10.78 25.87
N THR A 94 -14.56 11.10 26.24
CA THR A 94 -13.38 10.83 25.40
C THR A 94 -13.19 9.33 25.20
N ASP A 95 -13.30 8.55 26.28
CA ASP A 95 -13.18 7.10 26.23
C ASP A 95 -14.34 6.47 25.44
N GLU A 96 -15.57 6.98 25.57
CA GLU A 96 -16.73 6.53 24.79
C GLU A 96 -16.51 6.71 23.29
N ARG A 97 -16.03 7.89 22.88
CA ARG A 97 -15.69 8.17 21.48
C ARG A 97 -14.62 7.22 20.97
N PHE A 98 -13.57 7.00 21.76
CA PHE A 98 -12.48 6.09 21.41
C PHE A 98 -12.95 4.64 21.30
N ILE A 99 -13.75 4.15 22.25
CA ILE A 99 -14.39 2.83 22.24
C ILE A 99 -15.22 2.64 20.96
N LYS A 100 -16.03 3.62 20.60
CA LYS A 100 -16.84 3.58 19.37
C LYS A 100 -15.96 3.39 18.14
N LYS A 101 -14.85 4.11 18.01
CA LYS A 101 -13.91 3.97 16.89
C LYS A 101 -13.23 2.60 16.86
N LEU A 102 -12.72 2.13 18.01
CA LEU A 102 -12.12 0.79 18.11
C LEU A 102 -13.13 -0.32 17.75
N THR A 103 -14.38 -0.20 18.24
CA THR A 103 -15.42 -1.17 17.93
C THR A 103 -15.71 -1.27 16.43
N VAL A 104 -15.75 -0.14 15.74
CA VAL A 104 -15.92 -0.11 14.26
C VAL A 104 -14.74 -0.78 13.56
N LEU A 105 -13.50 -0.43 13.96
CA LEU A 105 -12.30 -1.04 13.41
C LEU A 105 -12.29 -2.56 13.63
N TYR A 106 -12.52 -3.00 14.86
CA TYR A 106 -12.53 -4.43 15.21
C TYR A 106 -13.62 -5.21 14.47
N LYS A 107 -14.81 -4.62 14.29
CA LYS A 107 -15.86 -5.20 13.46
C LYS A 107 -15.40 -5.39 12.01
N LYS A 108 -14.72 -4.40 11.43
CA LYS A 108 -14.16 -4.51 10.07
C LYS A 108 -13.07 -5.59 10.00
N MET A 109 -12.17 -5.64 11.00
CA MET A 109 -11.11 -6.66 11.09
C MET A 109 -11.68 -8.08 11.16
N ASN A 110 -12.69 -8.31 12.03
CA ASN A 110 -13.34 -9.61 12.19
C ASN A 110 -14.10 -10.07 10.93
N ASN A 111 -14.55 -9.13 10.10
CA ASN A 111 -15.21 -9.45 8.83
C ASN A 111 -14.24 -9.78 7.70
N CYS A 112 -12.94 -9.86 7.99
CA CYS A 112 -11.89 -10.12 7.00
C CYS A 112 -11.11 -11.40 7.29
N LYS A 113 -10.67 -12.08 6.24
CA LYS A 113 -9.60 -13.08 6.36
C LYS A 113 -8.27 -12.36 6.36
N ILE A 114 -7.58 -12.36 7.50
CA ILE A 114 -6.31 -11.65 7.68
C ILE A 114 -5.17 -12.64 7.88
N SER A 115 -4.03 -12.35 7.25
CA SER A 115 -2.77 -13.05 7.45
C SER A 115 -1.65 -12.06 7.74
N TRP A 116 -0.84 -12.39 8.74
CA TRP A 116 0.34 -11.63 9.16
C TRP A 116 1.60 -12.44 8.83
N ILE A 117 2.31 -12.02 7.79
CA ILE A 117 3.54 -12.70 7.35
C ILE A 117 4.75 -11.86 7.78
N SER A 118 5.64 -12.46 8.56
CA SER A 118 6.84 -11.78 9.02
C SER A 118 7.96 -11.88 7.98
N GLN A 119 8.51 -10.75 7.57
CA GLN A 119 9.75 -10.67 6.82
C GLN A 119 10.91 -10.49 7.83
N SER A 120 11.69 -11.52 8.03
CA SER A 120 12.81 -11.50 8.99
C SER A 120 13.98 -10.65 8.50
N THR A 121 14.28 -10.72 7.21
CA THR A 121 15.36 -9.97 6.56
C THR A 121 14.80 -9.06 5.48
N PRO A 122 15.11 -7.75 5.48
CA PRO A 122 14.67 -6.82 4.46
C PRO A 122 15.44 -7.02 3.15
N MET A 123 14.97 -7.91 2.30
CA MET A 123 15.58 -8.25 1.00
C MET A 123 14.87 -7.55 -0.18
N GLY A 124 14.15 -6.48 0.07
CA GLY A 124 13.46 -5.69 -0.94
C GLY A 124 11.94 -5.90 -1.01
N PHE A 125 11.30 -5.03 -1.79
CA PHE A 125 9.84 -4.99 -1.95
C PHE A 125 9.31 -6.23 -2.68
N GLY A 126 10.05 -6.72 -3.68
CA GLY A 126 9.72 -7.96 -4.39
C GLY A 126 9.80 -9.20 -3.49
N HIS A 127 10.81 -9.29 -2.62
CA HIS A 127 10.92 -10.38 -1.65
C HIS A 127 9.76 -10.38 -0.64
N ALA A 128 9.35 -9.20 -0.17
CA ALA A 128 8.16 -9.06 0.68
C ALA A 128 6.93 -9.60 -0.05
N LEU A 129 6.72 -9.20 -1.31
CA LEU A 129 5.61 -9.70 -2.13
C LEU A 129 5.65 -11.21 -2.32
N LEU A 130 6.82 -11.79 -2.62
CA LEU A 130 6.99 -13.23 -2.85
C LEU A 130 6.50 -14.07 -1.66
N SER A 131 6.68 -13.59 -0.44
CA SER A 131 6.23 -14.29 0.78
C SER A 131 4.70 -14.43 0.87
N ALA A 132 3.93 -13.59 0.16
CA ALA A 132 2.47 -13.66 0.12
C ALA A 132 1.90 -14.72 -0.84
N SER A 133 2.73 -15.41 -1.62
CA SER A 133 2.29 -16.30 -2.71
C SER A 133 1.29 -17.38 -2.27
N LYS A 134 1.53 -18.03 -1.13
CA LYS A 134 0.63 -19.06 -0.56
C LYS A 134 -0.74 -18.49 -0.13
N PHE A 135 -0.76 -17.26 0.39
CA PHE A 135 -1.99 -16.61 0.82
C PHE A 135 -2.84 -16.16 -0.37
N VAL A 136 -2.21 -15.62 -1.40
CA VAL A 136 -2.89 -15.15 -2.62
C VAL A 136 -3.48 -16.32 -3.41
N GLY A 137 -2.72 -17.40 -3.57
CA GLY A 137 -3.14 -18.57 -4.34
C GLY A 137 -3.23 -18.28 -5.84
N LYS A 138 -4.39 -18.56 -6.43
CA LYS A 138 -4.61 -18.47 -7.89
C LYS A 138 -5.40 -17.23 -8.34
N ASP A 139 -5.79 -16.37 -7.40
CA ASP A 139 -6.63 -15.20 -7.69
C ASP A 139 -5.79 -13.96 -7.99
N ALA A 140 -6.27 -13.10 -8.90
CA ALA A 140 -5.73 -11.75 -9.06
C ALA A 140 -5.85 -10.96 -7.75
N PHE A 141 -4.88 -10.11 -7.48
CA PHE A 141 -4.82 -9.37 -6.21
C PHE A 141 -4.28 -7.94 -6.39
N LEU A 142 -4.59 -7.11 -5.40
CA LEU A 142 -4.00 -5.78 -5.25
C LEU A 142 -2.72 -5.87 -4.40
N LEU A 143 -1.64 -5.25 -4.84
CA LEU A 143 -0.47 -4.93 -4.02
C LEU A 143 -0.50 -3.46 -3.67
N HIS A 144 -0.36 -3.12 -2.37
CA HIS A 144 -0.30 -1.76 -1.88
C HIS A 144 0.86 -1.59 -0.89
N ALA A 145 1.73 -0.62 -1.13
CA ALA A 145 2.76 -0.29 -0.14
C ALA A 145 2.15 0.49 1.02
N GLY A 146 2.38 0.04 2.25
CA GLY A 146 1.77 0.61 3.46
C GLY A 146 2.27 2.01 3.84
N ASP A 147 3.30 2.53 3.19
CA ASP A 147 3.83 3.89 3.39
C ASP A 147 3.33 4.90 2.35
N SER A 148 2.31 4.53 1.58
CA SER A 148 1.74 5.35 0.53
C SER A 148 0.36 5.87 0.91
N TYR A 149 0.26 7.17 1.12
CA TYR A 149 -0.98 7.84 1.47
C TYR A 149 -1.68 8.38 0.22
N PHE A 150 -2.87 7.88 -0.06
CA PHE A 150 -3.80 8.43 -1.03
C PHE A 150 -4.94 9.11 -0.27
N PRO A 151 -5.18 10.42 -0.45
CA PRO A 151 -6.28 11.11 0.23
C PRO A 151 -7.67 10.57 -0.11
N ASN A 152 -7.82 9.96 -1.29
CA ASN A 152 -9.00 9.18 -1.65
C ASN A 152 -8.62 8.00 -2.54
N TYR A 153 -9.51 7.01 -2.63
CA TYR A 153 -9.33 5.78 -3.41
C TYR A 153 -10.32 5.68 -4.58
N GLU A 154 -10.75 6.80 -5.13
CA GLU A 154 -11.69 6.85 -6.27
C GLU A 154 -11.11 6.26 -7.57
N PHE A 155 -9.78 6.25 -7.69
CA PHE A 155 -9.09 5.63 -8.82
C PHE A 155 -9.14 4.10 -8.80
N LEU A 156 -9.30 3.50 -7.63
CA LEU A 156 -9.11 2.07 -7.42
C LEU A 156 -10.14 1.20 -8.16
N PRO A 157 -11.45 1.50 -8.16
CA PRO A 157 -12.40 0.74 -8.97
C PRO A 157 -12.04 0.73 -10.46
N GLN A 158 -11.66 1.87 -11.03
CA GLN A 158 -11.27 2.01 -12.43
C GLN A 158 -9.97 1.26 -12.77
N LEU A 159 -8.99 1.28 -11.84
CA LEU A 159 -7.75 0.50 -11.96
C LEU A 159 -8.04 -0.99 -12.04
N ILE A 160 -8.90 -1.50 -11.15
CA ILE A 160 -9.31 -2.90 -11.08
C ILE A 160 -10.12 -3.29 -12.32
N GLU A 161 -11.10 -2.48 -12.69
CA GLU A 161 -11.93 -2.70 -13.88
C GLU A 161 -11.09 -2.80 -15.14
N LYS A 162 -10.15 -1.85 -15.35
CA LYS A 162 -9.23 -1.89 -16.50
C LYS A 162 -8.45 -3.19 -16.58
N HIS A 163 -7.98 -3.68 -15.43
CA HIS A 163 -7.28 -4.98 -15.36
C HIS A 163 -8.19 -6.14 -15.77
N GLN A 164 -9.43 -6.16 -15.25
CA GLN A 164 -10.37 -7.27 -15.43
C GLN A 164 -10.96 -7.34 -16.84
N ILE A 165 -11.26 -6.20 -17.47
CA ILE A 165 -11.85 -6.17 -18.82
C ILE A 165 -10.81 -6.44 -19.93
N THR A 166 -9.51 -6.24 -19.65
CA THR A 166 -8.45 -6.48 -20.63
C THR A 166 -8.02 -7.94 -20.59
N LYS A 167 -8.39 -8.70 -21.61
CA LYS A 167 -8.03 -10.13 -21.71
C LYS A 167 -6.52 -10.35 -21.60
N ASN A 168 -6.13 -11.36 -20.82
CA ASN A 168 -4.75 -11.80 -20.63
C ASN A 168 -3.82 -10.71 -20.07
N SER A 169 -4.35 -9.75 -19.31
CA SER A 169 -3.52 -8.83 -18.54
C SER A 169 -2.83 -9.57 -17.40
N SER A 170 -1.51 -9.43 -17.25
CA SER A 170 -0.74 -10.05 -16.18
C SER A 170 -0.45 -9.07 -15.03
N ALA A 171 -0.44 -7.77 -15.35
CA ALA A 171 -0.27 -6.70 -14.39
C ALA A 171 -0.96 -5.42 -14.87
N THR A 172 -1.36 -4.56 -13.91
CA THR A 172 -1.74 -3.16 -14.16
C THR A 172 -0.99 -2.28 -13.17
N LEU A 173 -0.18 -1.36 -13.70
CA LEU A 173 0.63 -0.44 -12.91
C LEU A 173 -0.11 0.88 -12.74
N LEU A 174 -0.12 1.43 -11.53
CA LEU A 174 -0.53 2.79 -11.27
C LEU A 174 0.63 3.74 -11.57
N LEU A 175 0.45 4.65 -12.53
CA LEU A 175 1.48 5.58 -12.99
C LEU A 175 1.09 7.03 -12.75
N GLN A 176 2.07 7.88 -12.52
CA GLN A 176 1.88 9.33 -12.46
C GLN A 176 3.03 10.08 -13.11
N ARG A 177 2.73 11.15 -13.84
CA ARG A 177 3.75 12.07 -14.34
C ARG A 177 4.38 12.83 -13.18
N LYS A 178 5.71 12.83 -13.09
CA LYS A 178 6.49 13.54 -12.05
C LYS A 178 7.56 14.41 -12.69
N LYS A 179 7.82 15.57 -12.08
CA LYS A 179 8.95 16.45 -12.46
C LYS A 179 10.28 15.92 -11.90
N HIS A 180 10.25 15.34 -10.70
CA HIS A 180 11.42 14.76 -10.02
C HIS A 180 11.22 13.23 -9.96
N LEU A 181 12.11 12.51 -10.64
CA LEU A 181 12.00 11.05 -10.87
C LEU A 181 12.94 10.23 -9.99
N LYS A 182 13.86 10.90 -9.28
CA LYS A 182 14.84 10.22 -8.41
C LYS A 182 14.11 9.37 -7.35
N GLY A 183 14.45 8.09 -7.32
CA GLY A 183 13.92 7.15 -6.31
C GLY A 183 12.68 6.39 -6.73
N TYR A 184 12.15 6.59 -7.94
CA TYR A 184 11.02 5.86 -8.50
C TYR A 184 11.45 4.85 -9.56
N GLY A 185 10.72 3.75 -9.64
CA GLY A 185 10.66 2.97 -10.87
C GLY A 185 9.97 3.80 -11.97
N ILE A 186 10.47 3.70 -13.19
CA ILE A 186 9.98 4.47 -14.35
C ILE A 186 9.41 3.51 -15.37
N ALA A 187 8.28 3.87 -15.97
CA ALA A 187 7.64 3.11 -17.03
C ALA A 187 7.62 3.88 -18.35
N GLN A 188 7.82 3.17 -19.47
CA GLN A 188 7.54 3.64 -20.81
C GLN A 188 6.26 2.99 -21.31
N VAL A 189 5.41 3.77 -21.96
CA VAL A 189 4.04 3.38 -22.29
C VAL A 189 3.77 3.64 -23.77
N SER A 190 3.21 2.66 -24.45
CA SER A 190 2.61 2.78 -25.78
C SER A 190 1.09 2.82 -25.68
N HIS A 191 0.45 3.53 -26.61
CA HIS A 191 -1.01 3.62 -26.69
C HIS A 191 -1.51 2.81 -27.89
N HIS A 192 -2.43 1.88 -27.68
CA HIS A 192 -3.04 1.09 -28.72
C HIS A 192 -4.53 0.85 -28.43
N LYS A 193 -5.43 1.14 -29.40
CA LYS A 193 -6.88 0.90 -29.28
C LYS A 193 -7.48 1.34 -27.94
N ASN A 194 -7.28 2.60 -27.54
CA ASN A 194 -7.75 3.17 -26.28
C ASN A 194 -7.18 2.54 -24.99
N THR A 195 -6.10 1.76 -25.10
CA THR A 195 -5.43 1.14 -23.96
C THR A 195 -3.96 1.52 -23.94
N ASP A 196 -3.48 1.91 -22.77
CA ASP A 196 -2.06 2.17 -22.52
C ASP A 196 -1.39 0.89 -22.03
N TYR A 197 -0.33 0.46 -22.73
CA TYR A 197 0.48 -0.71 -22.41
C TYR A 197 1.87 -0.27 -21.98
N VAL A 198 2.38 -0.89 -20.91
CA VAL A 198 3.77 -0.74 -20.51
C VAL A 198 4.61 -1.66 -21.39
N PHE A 199 5.65 -1.12 -22.02
CA PHE A 199 6.58 -1.92 -22.84
C PHE A 199 8.01 -1.95 -22.27
N HIS A 200 8.32 -1.05 -21.32
CA HIS A 200 9.59 -1.03 -20.62
C HIS A 200 9.43 -0.45 -19.22
N VAL A 201 10.19 -1.00 -18.27
CA VAL A 201 10.31 -0.46 -16.90
C VAL A 201 11.75 -0.51 -16.43
N GLU A 202 12.15 0.45 -15.60
CA GLU A 202 13.49 0.50 -14.99
C GLU A 202 13.39 1.01 -13.56
N GLU A 203 14.05 0.30 -12.61
CA GLU A 203 14.06 0.69 -11.20
C GLU A 203 15.10 1.77 -10.96
N LYS A 204 14.66 2.94 -10.51
CA LYS A 204 15.50 4.10 -10.14
C LYS A 204 16.60 4.43 -11.17
N PRO A 205 16.27 4.63 -12.44
CA PRO A 205 17.25 4.93 -13.47
C PRO A 205 18.02 6.22 -13.16
N LYS A 206 19.30 6.25 -13.56
CA LYS A 206 20.10 7.50 -13.50
C LYS A 206 19.63 8.51 -14.54
N ASN A 207 19.29 8.03 -15.74
CA ASN A 207 18.82 8.80 -16.88
C ASN A 207 17.46 8.30 -17.37
N PRO A 208 16.36 8.70 -16.73
CA PRO A 208 15.03 8.19 -17.04
C PRO A 208 14.58 8.60 -18.44
N GLN A 209 14.13 7.64 -19.26
CA GLN A 209 13.64 7.83 -20.63
C GLN A 209 12.14 8.20 -20.69
N SER A 210 11.49 8.34 -19.55
CA SER A 210 10.07 8.73 -19.41
C SER A 210 9.88 9.51 -18.12
N ASN A 211 8.81 10.30 -18.05
CA ASN A 211 8.40 11.01 -16.83
C ASN A 211 7.27 10.31 -16.06
N LEU A 212 6.95 9.06 -16.42
CA LEU A 212 5.92 8.26 -15.78
C LEU A 212 6.53 7.43 -14.65
N ALA A 213 6.38 7.93 -13.42
CA ALA A 213 6.78 7.21 -12.22
C ALA A 213 5.77 6.11 -11.88
N ILE A 214 6.26 4.94 -11.51
CA ILE A 214 5.46 3.82 -10.99
C ILE A 214 5.12 4.13 -9.54
N LEU A 215 3.82 4.21 -9.24
CA LEU A 215 3.33 4.35 -7.89
C LEU A 215 3.12 2.97 -7.26
N PRO A 216 3.32 2.81 -5.94
CA PRO A 216 3.38 1.49 -5.32
C PRO A 216 1.97 0.93 -5.01
N VAL A 217 1.11 0.95 -6.01
CA VAL A 217 -0.19 0.25 -6.06
C VAL A 217 -0.29 -0.46 -7.40
N TYR A 218 -0.50 -1.76 -7.37
CA TYR A 218 -0.49 -2.63 -8.53
C TYR A 218 -1.67 -3.60 -8.47
N VAL A 219 -2.19 -3.97 -9.62
CA VAL A 219 -3.01 -5.18 -9.75
C VAL A 219 -2.16 -6.23 -10.45
N PHE A 220 -2.07 -7.41 -9.88
CA PHE A 220 -1.29 -8.52 -10.40
C PHE A 220 -2.11 -9.80 -10.56
N GLU A 221 -1.81 -10.55 -11.61
CA GLU A 221 -2.10 -11.96 -11.69
C GLU A 221 -1.01 -12.77 -10.96
N PRO A 222 -1.30 -14.00 -10.48
CA PRO A 222 -0.32 -14.82 -9.73
C PRO A 222 0.98 -15.13 -10.47
N ILE A 223 1.01 -14.98 -11.77
CA ILE A 223 2.24 -15.13 -12.59
C ILE A 223 3.39 -14.22 -12.11
N ILE A 224 3.09 -13.14 -11.41
CA ILE A 224 4.12 -12.26 -10.81
C ILE A 224 5.02 -13.01 -9.82
N PHE A 225 4.50 -14.02 -9.11
CA PHE A 225 5.30 -14.82 -8.18
C PHE A 225 6.34 -15.67 -8.90
N GLU A 226 6.01 -16.19 -10.09
CA GLU A 226 6.98 -16.90 -10.92
C GLU A 226 8.02 -15.91 -11.48
N ALA A 227 7.58 -14.74 -11.94
CA ALA A 227 8.51 -13.69 -12.37
C ALA A 227 9.48 -13.31 -11.25
N LEU A 228 9.00 -13.10 -10.01
CA LEU A 228 9.85 -12.81 -8.85
C LEU A 228 10.90 -13.89 -8.57
N LYS A 229 10.59 -15.17 -8.76
CA LYS A 229 11.55 -16.27 -8.56
C LYS A 229 12.66 -16.27 -9.60
N HIS A 230 12.39 -15.78 -10.81
CA HIS A 230 13.34 -15.72 -11.92
C HIS A 230 14.03 -14.35 -12.06
N THR A 231 13.63 -13.38 -11.25
CA THR A 231 14.22 -12.04 -11.26
C THR A 231 15.49 -12.02 -10.39
N PRO A 232 16.64 -11.61 -10.93
CA PRO A 232 17.84 -11.40 -10.14
C PRO A 232 17.65 -10.23 -9.16
N THR A 233 18.46 -10.18 -8.11
CA THR A 233 18.56 -9.01 -7.26
C THR A 233 19.08 -7.82 -8.06
N GLY A 234 18.39 -6.69 -7.92
CA GLY A 234 18.66 -5.46 -8.67
C GLY A 234 19.25 -4.35 -7.79
N TYR A 235 18.62 -3.19 -7.82
CA TYR A 235 19.08 -2.00 -7.10
C TYR A 235 19.34 -2.27 -5.61
N ASN A 236 20.54 -1.93 -5.12
CA ASN A 236 21.03 -2.21 -3.76
C ASN A 236 21.08 -3.71 -3.36
N GLY A 237 21.16 -4.64 -4.28
CA GLY A 237 21.13 -6.07 -3.99
C GLY A 237 19.77 -6.58 -3.50
N GLU A 238 18.70 -5.82 -3.70
CA GLU A 238 17.35 -6.16 -3.31
C GLU A 238 16.54 -6.73 -4.48
N LEU A 239 15.59 -7.63 -4.18
CA LEU A 239 14.59 -8.07 -5.16
C LEU A 239 13.50 -7.00 -5.29
N GLN A 240 13.41 -6.36 -6.45
CA GLN A 240 12.48 -5.28 -6.71
C GLN A 240 11.24 -5.75 -7.49
N VAL A 241 10.08 -5.16 -7.20
CA VAL A 241 8.84 -5.42 -7.95
C VAL A 241 8.95 -4.91 -9.38
N THR A 242 9.60 -3.76 -9.59
CA THR A 242 9.82 -3.20 -10.93
C THR A 242 10.63 -4.16 -11.82
N ASP A 243 11.65 -4.82 -11.26
CA ASP A 243 12.47 -5.79 -12.00
C ASP A 243 11.66 -7.06 -12.33
N ALA A 244 10.76 -7.49 -11.43
CA ALA A 244 9.85 -8.60 -11.74
C ALA A 244 8.81 -8.23 -12.81
N VAL A 245 8.36 -6.98 -12.86
CA VAL A 245 7.53 -6.50 -13.98
C VAL A 245 8.32 -6.51 -15.28
N LYS A 246 9.61 -6.15 -15.27
CA LYS A 246 10.49 -6.30 -16.45
C LYS A 246 10.55 -7.77 -16.90
N THR A 247 10.73 -8.70 -15.97
CA THR A 247 10.71 -10.15 -16.30
C THR A 247 9.37 -10.56 -16.94
N LEU A 248 8.23 -10.03 -16.48
CA LEU A 248 6.94 -10.27 -17.16
C LEU A 248 6.94 -9.75 -18.60
N LEU A 249 7.50 -8.57 -18.84
CA LEU A 249 7.61 -8.00 -20.19
C LEU A 249 8.55 -8.84 -21.08
N ASP A 250 9.67 -9.30 -20.55
CA ASP A 250 10.62 -10.19 -21.24
C ASP A 250 9.97 -11.55 -21.60
N TRP A 251 8.92 -11.95 -20.89
CA TRP A 251 8.09 -13.14 -21.20
C TRP A 251 6.88 -12.82 -22.10
N ASP A 252 6.86 -11.68 -22.78
CA ASP A 252 5.76 -11.20 -23.63
C ASP A 252 4.40 -11.14 -22.88
N LYS A 253 4.44 -10.95 -21.56
CA LYS A 253 3.22 -10.78 -20.78
C LYS A 253 2.67 -9.37 -20.91
N LYS A 254 1.33 -9.27 -20.97
CA LYS A 254 0.63 -8.01 -21.12
C LYS A 254 0.60 -7.24 -19.80
N VAL A 255 1.26 -6.08 -19.76
CA VAL A 255 1.29 -5.16 -18.63
C VAL A 255 0.57 -3.87 -19.01
N LEU A 256 -0.41 -3.47 -18.24
CA LEU A 256 -1.23 -2.30 -18.47
C LEU A 256 -0.73 -1.10 -17.67
N ALA A 257 -0.92 0.09 -18.20
CA ALA A 257 -0.70 1.35 -17.53
C ALA A 257 -2.03 2.00 -17.16
N PHE A 258 -2.19 2.39 -15.89
CA PHE A 258 -3.28 3.24 -15.43
C PHE A 258 -2.71 4.56 -14.90
N LYS A 259 -3.05 5.68 -15.54
CA LYS A 259 -2.53 6.99 -15.18
C LYS A 259 -3.41 7.64 -14.09
N LEU A 260 -2.84 7.92 -12.93
CA LEU A 260 -3.53 8.56 -11.80
C LEU A 260 -3.96 10.01 -12.09
N GLY A 261 -3.35 10.64 -13.10
CA GLY A 261 -3.58 12.04 -13.44
C GLY A 261 -3.04 12.98 -12.36
N ASN A 262 -3.78 14.06 -12.09
CA ASN A 262 -3.40 15.09 -11.13
C ASN A 262 -3.86 14.79 -9.68
N LYS A 263 -4.38 13.57 -9.42
CA LYS A 263 -4.79 13.17 -8.06
C LYS A 263 -3.57 13.10 -7.15
N LEU A 264 -3.78 13.46 -5.87
CA LEU A 264 -2.69 13.51 -4.91
C LEU A 264 -2.30 12.13 -4.39
N TRP A 265 -1.02 11.97 -4.19
CA TRP A 265 -0.37 10.85 -3.56
C TRP A 265 0.87 11.32 -2.81
N PHE A 266 1.11 10.78 -1.62
CA PHE A 266 2.24 11.08 -0.76
C PHE A 266 2.99 9.79 -0.39
N ASP A 267 4.29 9.75 -0.68
CA ASP A 267 5.23 8.80 -0.08
C ASP A 267 5.69 9.37 1.26
N ILE A 268 5.31 8.76 2.36
CA ILE A 268 5.70 9.23 3.71
C ILE A 268 7.10 8.76 4.13
N GLY A 269 7.94 8.35 3.18
CA GLY A 269 9.27 7.79 3.43
C GLY A 269 10.34 8.79 3.89
N THR A 270 10.06 10.10 3.94
CA THR A 270 11.00 11.13 4.43
C THR A 270 10.32 12.13 5.35
N PRO A 271 11.05 12.84 6.26
CA PRO A 271 10.45 13.85 7.13
C PRO A 271 9.69 14.94 6.37
N LYS A 272 10.26 15.42 5.27
CA LYS A 272 9.63 16.44 4.42
C LYS A 272 8.31 15.94 3.81
N ASN A 273 8.31 14.75 3.24
CA ASN A 273 7.10 14.17 2.62
C ASN A 273 6.04 13.85 3.66
N TYR A 274 6.45 13.34 4.83
CA TYR A 274 5.55 13.11 5.96
C TYR A 274 4.89 14.42 6.43
N PHE A 275 5.67 15.50 6.57
CA PHE A 275 5.12 16.82 6.92
C PHE A 275 4.06 17.28 5.92
N PHE A 276 4.31 17.14 4.61
CA PHE A 276 3.32 17.53 3.61
C PHE A 276 2.06 16.66 3.66
N ALA A 277 2.20 15.35 3.84
CA ALA A 277 1.07 14.45 4.01
C ALA A 277 0.25 14.80 5.26
N PHE A 278 0.93 15.06 6.39
CA PHE A 278 0.33 15.44 7.66
C PHE A 278 -0.43 16.77 7.56
N LYS A 279 0.20 17.81 7.00
CA LYS A 279 -0.43 19.12 6.77
C LYS A 279 -1.63 19.02 5.83
N TYR A 280 -1.51 18.22 4.76
CA TYR A 280 -2.62 18.03 3.82
C TYR A 280 -3.76 17.26 4.47
N SER A 281 -3.47 16.19 5.19
CA SER A 281 -4.49 15.38 5.89
C SER A 281 -5.27 16.22 6.89
N TYR A 282 -4.62 17.12 7.64
CA TYR A 282 -5.29 18.07 8.54
C TYR A 282 -6.28 18.96 7.80
N LYS A 283 -5.82 19.64 6.73
CA LYS A 283 -6.68 20.51 5.93
C LYS A 283 -7.88 19.78 5.29
N LYS A 284 -7.71 18.51 4.97
CA LYS A 284 -8.80 17.71 4.40
C LYS A 284 -9.78 17.22 5.46
N ALA A 285 -9.32 17.07 6.70
CA ALA A 285 -10.13 16.56 7.81
C ALA A 285 -11.00 17.64 8.46
N LEU A 286 -10.64 18.92 8.30
CA LEU A 286 -11.49 20.08 8.60
C LEU A 286 -12.60 20.22 7.55
#